data_8fe38386ad36410ce38ea38e16bf9527
#
_entry.id   8fe38386ad36410ce38ea38e16bf9527
#
_cell.length_a   1.000
_cell.length_b   1.000
_cell.length_c   1.000
_cell.angle_alpha   90.00
_cell.angle_beta   90.00
_cell.angle_gamma   90.00
#
_symmetry.space_group_name_H-M   'P 1'
#
loop_
_entity.id
_entity.type
_entity.pdbx_description
1 polymer ?
#
loop_
_entity_poly.entity_id
_entity_poly.type
_entity_poly.pdbx_seq_one_letter_code
_entity_poly.pdbx_strand_id
1 'polypeptide(L)'
;MQIADKYSPQEIESKWYDYWIEKRLFHSEPDQREPYTIVIPPPNVTGMLHMGHMLNNTLQDVLVRRARMSGRNACWVPGMDHASIATEAKVVAMLHEKGIEKSSLSREKFLEYAWEWKEKYGGMILKQLRKLGASCDWERTCFTMDGPRTESVIKVFCDLFEKGRIYRGVRMVNWDPAAKTALSDEEVVFKESHGKLYY
;
A
#
# COMPACT_ATOMS: atom_id res chain seq x y z
N MET A 1 35.21 -20.01 -16.25
CA MET A 1 34.37 -19.54 -15.13
C MET A 1 33.99 -20.76 -14.29
N GLN A 2 34.42 -20.83 -13.05
CA GLN A 2 34.11 -22.00 -12.21
C GLN A 2 32.75 -21.72 -11.59
N ILE A 3 31.76 -22.57 -11.84
CA ILE A 3 30.42 -22.47 -11.25
C ILE A 3 30.52 -23.05 -9.84
N ALA A 4 29.99 -22.33 -8.84
CA ALA A 4 29.97 -22.81 -7.48
C ALA A 4 29.06 -24.03 -7.34
N ASP A 5 29.46 -25.00 -6.53
CA ASP A 5 28.72 -26.26 -6.30
C ASP A 5 27.37 -26.05 -5.61
N LYS A 6 27.20 -24.93 -4.90
CA LYS A 6 25.97 -24.59 -4.19
C LYS A 6 25.58 -23.14 -4.44
N TYR A 7 24.28 -22.90 -4.55
CA TYR A 7 23.73 -21.55 -4.61
C TYR A 7 23.83 -20.86 -3.25
N SER A 8 24.47 -19.67 -3.22
CA SER A 8 24.57 -18.82 -2.04
C SER A 8 23.74 -17.53 -2.29
N PRO A 9 22.50 -17.45 -1.77
CA PRO A 9 21.64 -16.28 -1.98
C PRO A 9 22.29 -14.96 -1.53
N GLN A 10 23.00 -15.02 -0.39
CA GLN A 10 23.63 -13.85 0.21
C GLN A 10 24.72 -13.21 -0.66
N GLU A 11 25.44 -14.01 -1.44
CA GLU A 11 26.50 -13.54 -2.33
C GLU A 11 25.98 -13.08 -3.70
N ILE A 12 24.82 -13.58 -4.10
CA ILE A 12 24.33 -13.45 -5.49
C ILE A 12 23.17 -12.44 -5.58
N GLU A 13 22.18 -12.53 -4.71
CA GLU A 13 20.92 -11.77 -4.87
C GLU A 13 21.15 -10.26 -4.85
N SER A 14 21.84 -9.73 -3.85
CA SER A 14 22.07 -8.28 -3.73
C SER A 14 22.88 -7.77 -4.93
N LYS A 15 23.94 -8.46 -5.29
CA LYS A 15 24.81 -8.10 -6.42
C LYS A 15 24.02 -7.95 -7.73
N TRP A 16 23.17 -8.92 -8.05
CA TRP A 16 22.42 -8.87 -9.29
C TRP A 16 21.28 -7.88 -9.24
N TYR A 17 20.61 -7.75 -8.09
CA TYR A 17 19.54 -6.79 -7.94
C TYR A 17 20.06 -5.34 -8.07
N ASP A 18 21.18 -5.02 -7.43
CA ASP A 18 21.83 -3.72 -7.54
C ASP A 18 22.26 -3.42 -8.98
N TYR A 19 22.81 -4.41 -9.69
CA TYR A 19 23.13 -4.28 -11.11
C TYR A 19 21.90 -3.95 -11.97
N TRP A 20 20.75 -4.62 -11.72
CA TRP A 20 19.51 -4.34 -12.46
C TRP A 20 18.99 -2.93 -12.21
N ILE A 21 19.08 -2.46 -10.98
CA ILE A 21 18.70 -1.09 -10.62
C ILE A 21 19.64 -0.06 -11.26
N GLU A 22 20.96 -0.25 -11.14
CA GLU A 22 21.97 0.63 -11.75
C GLU A 22 21.76 0.77 -13.26
N LYS A 23 21.49 -0.35 -13.94
CA LYS A 23 21.20 -0.38 -15.37
C LYS A 23 19.77 0.03 -15.73
N ARG A 24 18.94 0.42 -14.77
CA ARG A 24 17.54 0.84 -14.97
C ARG A 24 16.72 -0.18 -15.77
N LEU A 25 16.98 -1.49 -15.62
CA LEU A 25 16.35 -2.52 -16.44
C LEU A 25 14.84 -2.68 -16.21
N PHE A 26 14.31 -2.12 -15.14
CA PHE A 26 12.88 -2.14 -14.81
C PHE A 26 12.16 -0.84 -15.15
N HIS A 27 12.92 0.19 -15.53
CA HIS A 27 12.36 1.49 -15.89
C HIS A 27 11.65 1.43 -17.25
N SER A 28 10.55 2.16 -17.36
CA SER A 28 9.72 2.22 -18.57
C SER A 28 9.36 3.64 -18.90
N GLU A 29 9.64 4.05 -20.13
CA GLU A 29 9.14 5.30 -20.71
C GLU A 29 8.23 4.97 -21.90
N PRO A 30 7.20 5.80 -22.19
CA PRO A 30 6.35 5.60 -23.33
C PRO A 30 7.15 5.57 -24.65
N ASP A 31 6.95 4.52 -25.44
CA ASP A 31 7.56 4.35 -26.75
C ASP A 31 6.58 3.67 -27.74
N GLN A 32 7.07 3.18 -28.89
CA GLN A 32 6.25 2.55 -29.93
C GLN A 32 5.91 1.08 -29.67
N ARG A 33 6.46 0.47 -28.62
CA ARG A 33 6.15 -0.92 -28.24
C ARG A 33 4.76 -1.02 -27.64
N GLU A 34 4.14 -2.18 -27.79
CA GLU A 34 2.87 -2.47 -27.13
C GLU A 34 2.99 -2.31 -25.61
N PRO A 35 2.19 -1.45 -24.97
CA PRO A 35 2.28 -1.23 -23.55
C PRO A 35 1.75 -2.43 -22.75
N TYR A 36 2.39 -2.70 -21.62
CA TYR A 36 1.94 -3.67 -20.62
C TYR A 36 2.14 -3.08 -19.22
N THR A 37 1.09 -2.55 -18.62
CA THR A 37 1.18 -1.85 -17.35
C THR A 37 0.41 -2.58 -16.25
N ILE A 38 1.08 -2.82 -15.12
CA ILE A 38 0.45 -3.27 -13.88
C ILE A 38 0.70 -2.20 -12.81
N VAL A 39 -0.35 -1.84 -12.08
CA VAL A 39 -0.24 -1.12 -10.82
C VAL A 39 -0.31 -2.15 -9.70
N ILE A 40 0.70 -2.18 -8.84
CA ILE A 40 0.72 -3.09 -7.70
C ILE A 40 -0.53 -2.85 -6.84
N PRO A 41 -1.24 -3.89 -6.33
CA PRO A 41 -2.14 -3.68 -5.21
C PRO A 41 -1.31 -3.14 -4.03
N PRO A 42 -1.46 -1.85 -3.67
CA PRO A 42 -0.51 -1.23 -2.76
C PRO A 42 -0.67 -1.81 -1.37
N PRO A 43 0.38 -2.41 -0.77
CA PRO A 43 0.28 -2.92 0.57
C PRO A 43 0.03 -1.80 1.59
N ASN A 44 -0.80 -2.12 2.58
CA ASN A 44 -1.09 -1.24 3.71
C ASN A 44 0.17 -1.01 4.56
N VAL A 45 0.41 0.22 5.00
CA VAL A 45 1.54 0.55 5.88
C VAL A 45 1.24 0.14 7.32
N THR A 46 0.87 -1.12 7.53
CA THR A 46 0.49 -1.67 8.84
C THR A 46 1.57 -2.54 9.48
N GLY A 47 2.63 -2.87 8.73
CA GLY A 47 3.73 -3.70 9.21
C GLY A 47 4.52 -4.37 8.10
N MET A 48 5.05 -5.56 8.40
CA MET A 48 5.82 -6.37 7.45
C MET A 48 4.90 -7.08 6.45
N LEU A 49 5.44 -7.36 5.25
CA LEU A 49 4.78 -8.21 4.27
C LEU A 49 4.68 -9.66 4.78
N HIS A 50 3.67 -10.36 4.34
CA HIS A 50 3.43 -11.78 4.64
C HIS A 50 3.31 -12.60 3.35
N MET A 51 3.16 -13.94 3.49
CA MET A 51 3.11 -14.87 2.35
C MET A 51 2.08 -14.52 1.28
N GLY A 52 0.93 -13.97 1.66
CA GLY A 52 -0.08 -13.51 0.70
C GLY A 52 0.43 -12.40 -0.21
N HIS A 53 1.20 -11.46 0.33
CA HIS A 53 1.86 -10.42 -0.47
C HIS A 53 2.91 -11.03 -1.40
N MET A 54 3.70 -12.01 -0.91
CA MET A 54 4.70 -12.68 -1.73
C MET A 54 4.07 -13.40 -2.91
N LEU A 55 3.01 -14.17 -2.69
CA LEU A 55 2.30 -14.87 -3.75
C LEU A 55 1.75 -13.88 -4.81
N ASN A 56 1.03 -12.87 -4.36
CA ASN A 56 0.45 -11.86 -5.24
C ASN A 56 1.52 -11.16 -6.10
N ASN A 57 2.58 -10.68 -5.46
CA ASN A 57 3.64 -9.96 -6.16
C ASN A 57 4.47 -10.87 -7.09
N THR A 58 4.68 -12.13 -6.72
CA THR A 58 5.38 -13.10 -7.57
C THR A 58 4.60 -13.37 -8.85
N LEU A 59 3.27 -13.53 -8.77
CA LEU A 59 2.43 -13.70 -9.96
C LEU A 59 2.51 -12.50 -10.90
N GLN A 60 2.44 -11.28 -10.37
CA GLN A 60 2.60 -10.06 -11.15
C GLN A 60 3.99 -9.96 -11.78
N ASP A 61 5.05 -10.26 -11.02
CA ASP A 61 6.42 -10.19 -11.51
C ASP A 61 6.68 -11.16 -12.67
N VAL A 62 6.14 -12.38 -12.58
CA VAL A 62 6.21 -13.37 -13.68
C VAL A 62 5.56 -12.82 -14.95
N LEU A 63 4.39 -12.21 -14.85
CA LEU A 63 3.67 -11.64 -15.99
C LEU A 63 4.41 -10.45 -16.59
N VAL A 64 4.94 -9.55 -15.77
CA VAL A 64 5.70 -8.38 -16.20
C VAL A 64 7.02 -8.81 -16.88
N ARG A 65 7.75 -9.77 -16.31
CA ARG A 65 8.97 -10.31 -16.91
C ARG A 65 8.69 -10.99 -18.25
N ARG A 66 7.62 -11.78 -18.33
CA ARG A 66 7.16 -12.36 -19.59
C ARG A 66 6.88 -11.28 -20.64
N ALA A 67 6.16 -10.21 -20.27
CA ALA A 67 5.86 -9.11 -21.18
C ALA A 67 7.15 -8.46 -21.73
N ARG A 68 8.14 -8.19 -20.85
CA ARG A 68 9.45 -7.67 -21.29
C ARG A 68 10.16 -8.62 -22.25
N MET A 69 10.18 -9.93 -21.94
CA MET A 69 10.79 -10.93 -22.81
C MET A 69 10.07 -11.07 -24.16
N SER A 70 8.78 -10.71 -24.21
CA SER A 70 7.98 -10.67 -25.45
C SER A 70 8.14 -9.34 -26.22
N GLY A 71 9.06 -8.46 -25.82
CA GLY A 71 9.34 -7.20 -26.50
C GLY A 71 8.34 -6.07 -26.21
N ARG A 72 7.45 -6.22 -25.22
CA ARG A 72 6.51 -5.18 -24.83
C ARG A 72 7.18 -4.10 -23.95
N ASN A 73 6.62 -2.90 -23.96
CA ASN A 73 6.99 -1.87 -23.00
C ASN A 73 6.27 -2.14 -21.68
N ALA A 74 6.94 -2.84 -20.76
CA ALA A 74 6.34 -3.29 -19.52
C ALA A 74 6.69 -2.36 -18.36
N CYS A 75 5.65 -1.76 -17.75
CA CYS A 75 5.73 -0.90 -16.58
C CYS A 75 5.01 -1.55 -15.39
N TRP A 76 5.71 -1.80 -14.30
CA TRP A 76 5.11 -2.26 -13.04
C TRP A 76 5.28 -1.18 -11.98
N VAL A 77 4.19 -0.48 -11.66
CA VAL A 77 4.20 0.67 -10.76
C VAL A 77 4.06 0.19 -9.31
N PRO A 78 5.08 0.40 -8.47
CA PRO A 78 5.01 0.09 -7.05
C PRO A 78 4.33 1.21 -6.26
N GLY A 79 3.78 0.86 -5.09
CA GLY A 79 3.17 1.85 -4.20
C GLY A 79 2.84 1.27 -2.84
N MET A 80 2.35 2.13 -1.97
CA MET A 80 1.90 1.78 -0.61
C MET A 80 0.59 2.50 -0.31
N ASP A 81 -0.27 1.85 0.47
CA ASP A 81 -1.53 2.43 0.92
C ASP A 81 -1.42 2.91 2.39
N HIS A 82 -1.97 4.09 2.66
CA HIS A 82 -2.07 4.62 4.02
C HIS A 82 -3.06 3.84 4.89
N ALA A 83 -4.01 3.11 4.30
CA ALA A 83 -4.95 2.19 4.94
C ALA A 83 -5.72 2.77 6.14
N SER A 84 -5.83 4.07 6.24
CA SER A 84 -6.62 4.84 7.21
C SER A 84 -6.77 4.17 8.59
N ILE A 85 -7.91 3.54 8.87
CA ILE A 85 -8.28 2.95 10.17
C ILE A 85 -7.25 1.91 10.66
N ALA A 86 -6.80 1.01 9.78
CA ALA A 86 -5.87 -0.04 10.16
C ALA A 86 -4.49 0.52 10.57
N THR A 87 -4.00 1.53 9.87
CA THR A 87 -2.75 2.23 10.23
C THR A 87 -2.93 3.07 11.49
N GLU A 88 -4.05 3.76 11.63
CA GLU A 88 -4.37 4.52 12.83
C GLU A 88 -4.37 3.62 14.08
N ALA A 89 -5.00 2.44 14.01
CA ALA A 89 -5.00 1.48 15.10
C ALA A 89 -3.57 1.05 15.51
N LYS A 90 -2.67 0.88 14.54
CA LYS A 90 -1.26 0.57 14.80
C LYS A 90 -0.51 1.73 15.47
N VAL A 91 -0.75 2.95 14.99
CA VAL A 91 -0.15 4.16 15.59
C VAL A 91 -0.66 4.35 17.02
N VAL A 92 -1.96 4.18 17.26
CA VAL A 92 -2.56 4.27 18.60
C VAL A 92 -1.96 3.20 19.54
N ALA A 93 -1.82 1.96 19.09
CA ALA A 93 -1.17 0.91 19.89
C ALA A 93 0.28 1.28 20.24
N MET A 94 1.05 1.78 19.29
CA MET A 94 2.42 2.27 19.53
C MET A 94 2.47 3.42 20.53
N LEU A 95 1.52 4.36 20.45
CA LEU A 95 1.42 5.48 21.40
C LEU A 95 1.11 4.98 22.80
N HIS A 96 0.19 4.03 22.92
CA HIS A 96 -0.17 3.40 24.20
C HIS A 96 1.03 2.68 24.85
N GLU A 97 1.85 1.98 24.07
CA GLU A 97 3.11 1.39 24.55
C GLU A 97 4.09 2.45 25.09
N LYS A 98 4.04 3.69 24.56
CA LYS A 98 4.82 4.84 25.04
C LYS A 98 4.15 5.59 26.20
N GLY A 99 2.99 5.13 26.70
CA GLY A 99 2.21 5.80 27.76
C GLY A 99 1.52 7.08 27.29
N ILE A 100 1.27 7.22 25.98
CA ILE A 100 0.64 8.42 25.40
C ILE A 100 -0.78 8.06 24.95
N GLU A 101 -1.76 8.78 25.51
CA GLU A 101 -3.16 8.65 25.09
C GLU A 101 -3.44 9.51 23.86
N LYS A 102 -4.07 8.94 22.83
CA LYS A 102 -4.44 9.68 21.61
C LYS A 102 -5.27 10.92 21.90
N SER A 103 -6.19 10.83 22.88
CA SER A 103 -7.07 11.93 23.29
C SER A 103 -6.35 13.15 23.87
N SER A 104 -5.10 12.99 24.31
CA SER A 104 -4.26 14.08 24.83
C SER A 104 -3.49 14.83 23.72
N LEU A 105 -3.54 14.34 22.48
CA LEU A 105 -2.81 14.90 21.37
C LEU A 105 -3.68 15.81 20.49
N SER A 106 -3.09 16.88 19.95
CA SER A 106 -3.70 17.59 18.83
C SER A 106 -3.65 16.73 17.56
N ARG A 107 -4.48 17.07 16.56
CA ARG A 107 -4.48 16.39 15.26
C ARG A 107 -3.10 16.43 14.60
N GLU A 108 -2.44 17.58 14.62
CA GLU A 108 -1.14 17.80 14.03
C GLU A 108 -0.10 16.88 14.68
N LYS A 109 -0.11 16.81 16.01
CA LYS A 109 0.83 15.95 16.74
C LYS A 109 0.57 14.47 16.49
N PHE A 110 -0.68 14.06 16.38
CA PHE A 110 -1.02 12.68 15.98
C PHE A 110 -0.51 12.37 14.56
N LEU A 111 -0.68 13.30 13.62
CA LEU A 111 -0.19 13.13 12.25
C LEU A 111 1.34 13.00 12.18
N GLU A 112 2.11 13.71 13.03
CA GLU A 112 3.56 13.52 13.11
C GLU A 112 3.89 12.04 13.41
N TYR A 113 3.25 11.43 14.41
CA TYR A 113 3.45 10.00 14.73
C TYR A 113 3.00 9.07 13.60
N ALA A 114 1.93 9.41 12.88
CA ALA A 114 1.48 8.64 11.75
C ALA A 114 2.49 8.70 10.59
N TRP A 115 3.09 9.86 10.34
CA TRP A 115 4.16 10.00 9.36
C TRP A 115 5.45 9.28 9.77
N GLU A 116 5.86 9.33 11.04
CA GLU A 116 6.98 8.52 11.55
C GLU A 116 6.75 7.03 11.33
N TRP A 117 5.51 6.56 11.61
CA TRP A 117 5.11 5.18 11.34
C TRP A 117 5.24 4.82 9.86
N LYS A 118 4.72 5.66 8.98
CA LYS A 118 4.79 5.50 7.52
C LYS A 118 6.24 5.44 7.04
N GLU A 119 7.11 6.32 7.50
CA GLU A 119 8.52 6.29 7.10
C GLU A 119 9.21 4.97 7.52
N LYS A 120 8.97 4.54 8.75
CA LYS A 120 9.56 3.31 9.28
C LYS A 120 9.09 2.08 8.50
N TYR A 121 7.79 1.87 8.38
CA TYR A 121 7.23 0.64 7.81
C TYR A 121 7.13 0.68 6.29
N GLY A 122 6.88 1.84 5.70
CA GLY A 122 6.91 2.00 4.25
C GLY A 122 8.28 1.69 3.66
N GLY A 123 9.35 2.21 4.28
CA GLY A 123 10.71 1.87 3.88
C GLY A 123 11.02 0.38 4.01
N MET A 124 10.48 -0.29 5.03
CA MET A 124 10.63 -1.74 5.21
C MET A 124 9.91 -2.54 4.12
N ILE A 125 8.67 -2.18 3.80
CA ILE A 125 7.87 -2.82 2.73
C ILE A 125 8.61 -2.77 1.40
N LEU A 126 9.11 -1.62 1.00
CA LEU A 126 9.85 -1.47 -0.26
C LEU A 126 11.16 -2.29 -0.27
N LYS A 127 11.85 -2.37 0.88
CA LYS A 127 13.04 -3.23 1.02
C LYS A 127 12.68 -4.71 0.90
N GLN A 128 11.57 -5.14 1.48
CA GLN A 128 11.10 -6.53 1.37
C GLN A 128 10.71 -6.91 -0.06
N LEU A 129 10.04 -6.01 -0.80
CA LEU A 129 9.74 -6.22 -2.22
C LEU A 129 11.01 -6.32 -3.06
N ARG A 130 12.01 -5.48 -2.80
CA ARG A 130 13.31 -5.57 -3.46
C ARG A 130 14.02 -6.88 -3.14
N LYS A 131 13.96 -7.32 -1.87
CA LYS A 131 14.56 -8.60 -1.46
C LYS A 131 13.85 -9.81 -2.09
N LEU A 132 12.55 -9.70 -2.37
CA LEU A 132 11.79 -10.69 -3.15
C LEU A 132 12.24 -10.72 -4.61
N GLY A 133 12.99 -9.74 -5.10
CA GLY A 133 13.45 -9.63 -6.49
C GLY A 133 12.44 -8.95 -7.41
N ALA A 134 11.43 -8.26 -6.86
CA ALA A 134 10.36 -7.62 -7.64
C ALA A 134 10.91 -6.63 -8.67
N SER A 135 10.53 -6.80 -9.94
CA SER A 135 11.01 -5.99 -11.07
C SER A 135 10.15 -4.74 -11.31
N CYS A 136 9.83 -4.02 -10.24
CA CYS A 136 9.07 -2.78 -10.29
C CYS A 136 9.90 -1.62 -10.87
N ASP A 137 9.21 -0.68 -11.52
CA ASP A 137 9.77 0.63 -11.84
C ASP A 137 9.80 1.51 -10.58
N TRP A 138 10.89 1.43 -9.83
CA TRP A 138 11.04 2.08 -8.53
C TRP A 138 11.05 3.60 -8.58
N GLU A 139 11.34 4.19 -9.73
CA GLU A 139 11.29 5.65 -9.93
C GLU A 139 9.84 6.15 -9.88
N ARG A 140 8.86 5.27 -10.12
CA ARG A 140 7.42 5.54 -10.05
C ARG A 140 6.78 5.16 -8.72
N THR A 141 7.60 4.90 -7.68
CA THR A 141 7.08 4.58 -6.35
C THR A 141 6.17 5.69 -5.84
N CYS A 142 4.97 5.32 -5.38
CA CYS A 142 4.00 6.29 -4.88
C CYS A 142 3.37 5.85 -3.55
N PHE A 143 2.80 6.82 -2.86
CA PHE A 143 2.03 6.63 -1.65
C PHE A 143 0.66 7.28 -1.81
N THR A 144 -0.39 6.64 -1.35
CA THR A 144 -1.77 7.10 -1.57
C THR A 144 -2.10 8.48 -0.99
N MET A 145 -1.27 8.99 -0.04
CA MET A 145 -1.40 10.34 0.52
C MET A 145 -0.27 11.29 0.11
N ASP A 146 0.50 10.98 -0.93
CA ASP A 146 1.47 11.95 -1.44
C ASP A 146 0.76 13.15 -2.12
N GLY A 147 1.48 14.26 -2.31
CA GLY A 147 0.92 15.51 -2.82
C GLY A 147 0.10 15.34 -4.10
N PRO A 148 0.67 14.79 -5.19
CA PRO A 148 -0.04 14.64 -6.46
C PRO A 148 -1.31 13.77 -6.39
N ARG A 149 -1.31 12.72 -5.51
CA ARG A 149 -2.49 11.86 -5.32
C ARG A 149 -3.56 12.56 -4.50
N THR A 150 -3.15 13.29 -3.47
CA THR A 150 -4.06 14.12 -2.67
C THR A 150 -4.76 15.16 -3.53
N GLU A 151 -4.03 15.89 -4.36
CA GLU A 151 -4.60 16.88 -5.29
C GLU A 151 -5.56 16.23 -6.28
N SER A 152 -5.19 15.07 -6.84
CA SER A 152 -6.05 14.33 -7.77
C SER A 152 -7.35 13.88 -7.13
N VAL A 153 -7.31 13.37 -5.89
CA VAL A 153 -8.50 12.96 -5.14
C VAL A 153 -9.43 14.14 -4.87
N ILE A 154 -8.87 15.27 -4.42
CA ILE A 154 -9.65 16.50 -4.18
C ILE A 154 -10.30 16.99 -5.48
N LYS A 155 -9.53 17.04 -6.58
CA LYS A 155 -10.05 17.45 -7.88
C LYS A 155 -11.22 16.57 -8.34
N VAL A 156 -11.06 15.23 -8.27
CA VAL A 156 -12.12 14.30 -8.68
C VAL A 156 -13.34 14.43 -7.78
N PHE A 157 -13.16 14.65 -6.48
CA PHE A 157 -14.27 14.92 -5.58
C PHE A 157 -15.06 16.15 -5.99
N CYS A 158 -14.38 17.27 -6.27
CA CYS A 158 -15.02 18.50 -6.74
C CYS A 158 -15.73 18.30 -8.08
N ASP A 159 -15.07 17.67 -9.06
CA ASP A 159 -15.65 17.39 -10.38
C ASP A 159 -16.94 16.53 -10.28
N LEU A 160 -16.96 15.54 -9.37
CA LEU A 160 -18.13 14.70 -9.14
C LEU A 160 -19.25 15.45 -8.40
N PHE A 161 -18.90 16.33 -7.47
CA PHE A 161 -19.88 17.18 -6.79
C PHE A 161 -20.55 18.14 -7.77
N GLU A 162 -19.78 18.83 -8.61
CA GLU A 162 -20.31 19.73 -9.65
C GLU A 162 -21.22 19.02 -10.65
N LYS A 163 -20.90 17.75 -10.95
CA LYS A 163 -21.76 16.89 -11.81
C LYS A 163 -22.98 16.34 -11.08
N GLY A 164 -23.21 16.70 -9.81
CA GLY A 164 -24.33 16.22 -9.00
C GLY A 164 -24.25 14.71 -8.66
N ARG A 165 -23.06 14.08 -8.76
CA ARG A 165 -22.85 12.65 -8.44
C ARG A 165 -22.55 12.42 -6.97
N ILE A 166 -22.05 13.43 -6.29
CA ILE A 166 -21.80 13.43 -4.84
C ILE A 166 -22.75 14.44 -4.21
N TYR A 167 -23.41 14.04 -3.13
CA TYR A 167 -24.29 14.88 -2.35
C TYR A 167 -24.20 14.51 -0.87
N ARG A 168 -24.55 15.45 0.02
CA ARG A 168 -24.66 15.20 1.44
C ARG A 168 -26.03 14.63 1.78
N GLY A 169 -26.07 13.49 2.44
CA GLY A 169 -27.32 12.84 2.86
C GLY A 169 -27.17 12.19 4.23
N VAL A 170 -28.32 11.83 4.84
CA VAL A 170 -28.38 11.10 6.11
C VAL A 170 -28.79 9.66 5.82
N ARG A 171 -27.99 8.68 6.30
CA ARG A 171 -28.28 7.25 6.19
C ARG A 171 -27.90 6.56 7.48
N MET A 172 -28.52 5.40 7.75
CA MET A 172 -28.04 4.50 8.79
C MET A 172 -26.70 3.89 8.36
N VAL A 173 -25.76 3.85 9.28
CA VAL A 173 -24.43 3.28 9.07
C VAL A 173 -24.06 2.41 10.27
N ASN A 174 -23.19 1.41 10.04
CA ASN A 174 -22.55 0.70 11.13
C ASN A 174 -21.52 1.63 11.76
N TRP A 175 -21.64 1.87 13.06
CA TRP A 175 -20.83 2.83 13.79
C TRP A 175 -20.09 2.17 14.95
N ASP A 176 -18.78 2.36 15.03
CA ASP A 176 -17.98 1.98 16.18
C ASP A 176 -17.79 3.18 17.12
N PRO A 177 -18.44 3.17 18.31
CA PRO A 177 -18.35 4.28 19.25
C PRO A 177 -16.97 4.40 19.92
N ALA A 178 -16.17 3.33 19.97
CA ALA A 178 -14.84 3.35 20.53
C ALA A 178 -13.84 3.98 19.55
N ALA A 179 -13.84 3.54 18.30
CA ALA A 179 -13.02 4.10 17.24
C ALA A 179 -13.56 5.43 16.68
N LYS A 180 -14.85 5.76 16.98
CA LYS A 180 -15.56 6.96 16.51
C LYS A 180 -15.55 7.08 14.97
N THR A 181 -15.82 5.95 14.31
CA THR A 181 -15.84 5.85 12.84
C THR A 181 -16.98 4.98 12.35
N ALA A 182 -17.41 5.19 11.10
CA ALA A 182 -18.24 4.25 10.38
C ALA A 182 -17.41 3.02 9.96
N LEU A 183 -18.05 1.86 9.93
CA LEU A 183 -17.46 0.60 9.49
C LEU A 183 -18.07 0.16 8.16
N SER A 184 -17.28 -0.52 7.33
CA SER A 184 -17.80 -1.21 6.16
C SER A 184 -18.58 -2.47 6.55
N ASP A 185 -19.46 -2.92 5.68
CA ASP A 185 -20.27 -4.12 5.95
C ASP A 185 -19.40 -5.37 6.11
N GLU A 186 -18.24 -5.44 5.46
CA GLU A 186 -17.27 -6.53 5.58
C GLU A 186 -16.58 -6.60 6.93
N GLU A 187 -16.54 -5.49 7.67
CA GLU A 187 -15.92 -5.41 9.00
C GLU A 187 -16.89 -5.75 10.12
N VAL A 188 -18.19 -5.88 9.81
CA VAL A 188 -19.25 -6.14 10.80
C VAL A 188 -19.44 -7.63 11.01
N VAL A 189 -19.32 -8.07 12.25
CA VAL A 189 -19.64 -9.45 12.66
C VAL A 189 -21.05 -9.48 13.22
N PHE A 190 -21.98 -10.12 12.51
CA PHE A 190 -23.34 -10.29 12.97
C PHE A 190 -23.43 -11.42 14.01
N LYS A 191 -24.08 -11.13 15.12
CA LYS A 191 -24.32 -12.08 16.21
C LYS A 191 -25.78 -12.04 16.62
N GLU A 192 -26.42 -13.19 16.65
CA GLU A 192 -27.79 -13.30 17.17
C GLU A 192 -27.81 -13.06 18.66
N SER A 193 -28.75 -12.26 19.13
CA SER A 193 -29.01 -12.03 20.54
C SER A 193 -30.53 -11.95 20.79
N HIS A 194 -30.96 -12.55 21.88
CA HIS A 194 -32.36 -12.45 22.32
C HIS A 194 -32.52 -11.25 23.23
N GLY A 195 -33.41 -10.33 22.86
CA GLY A 195 -33.76 -9.14 23.62
C GLY A 195 -35.29 -9.01 23.80
N LYS A 196 -35.72 -8.16 24.74
CA LYS A 196 -37.13 -7.82 24.88
C LYS A 196 -37.38 -6.49 24.17
N LEU A 197 -38.48 -6.43 23.42
CA LEU A 197 -38.98 -5.21 22.83
C LEU A 197 -40.08 -4.66 23.76
N TYR A 198 -39.97 -3.39 24.13
CA TYR A 198 -40.99 -2.69 24.93
C TYR A 198 -41.67 -1.66 24.03
N TYR A 199 -43.01 -1.66 24.03
CA TYR A 199 -43.85 -0.75 23.26
C TYR A 199 -44.34 0.39 24.16
#